data_9aff6d9052f8eee69f9993fedae486ab
#
_entry.id   9aff6d9052f8eee69f9993fedae486ab
#
_cell.length_a   1.000
_cell.length_b   1.000
_cell.length_c   1.000
_cell.angle_alpha   90.00
_cell.angle_beta   90.00
_cell.angle_gamma   90.00
#
_symmetry.space_group_name_H-M   'P 1'
#
loop_
_entity.id
_entity.type
_entity.pdbx_description
1 polymer ?
#
loop_
_entity_poly.entity_id
_entity_poly.type
_entity_poly.pdbx_seq_one_letter_code
_entity_poly.pdbx_strand_id
1 'polypeptide(L)'
;ETTGSQALVLLSDGAGKISKRVKDRISKILSEKKINLYWIIIKEPNDVSLFSDNTYLEGREPTVIKLDLFFKSLNTEYKAYEAENPDALSNAIKDIDSKEKRPIKIEKDIPGKNYNPLLLKVLLMLLISLILIKNFKV
;
A
#
# COMPACT_ATOMS: atom_id res chain seq x y z
N GLU A 1 -6.50 3.45 -14.31
CA GLU A 1 -7.17 3.32 -12.99
C GLU A 1 -6.48 2.22 -12.21
N THR A 2 -5.78 2.58 -11.14
CA THR A 2 -5.16 1.63 -10.23
C THR A 2 -6.25 0.93 -9.43
N THR A 3 -6.63 -0.27 -9.82
CA THR A 3 -7.63 -1.12 -9.15
C THR A 3 -7.08 -1.85 -7.91
N GLY A 4 -5.99 -1.37 -7.32
CA GLY A 4 -5.43 -1.90 -6.07
C GLY A 4 -6.15 -1.33 -4.84
N SER A 5 -6.31 -2.14 -3.77
CA SER A 5 -6.65 -1.60 -2.45
C SER A 5 -5.52 -0.67 -2.00
N GLN A 6 -5.89 0.46 -1.39
CA GLN A 6 -4.92 1.35 -0.78
C GLN A 6 -4.96 1.14 0.72
N ALA A 7 -3.80 0.98 1.33
CA ALA A 7 -3.68 0.80 2.76
C ALA A 7 -2.76 1.87 3.36
N LEU A 8 -3.16 2.41 4.50
CA LEU A 8 -2.34 3.28 5.33
C LEU A 8 -1.97 2.54 6.61
N VAL A 9 -0.68 2.34 6.84
CA VAL A 9 -0.18 1.78 8.09
C VAL A 9 0.36 2.91 8.95
N LEU A 10 -0.26 3.11 10.12
CA LEU A 10 0.18 4.06 11.13
C LEU A 10 0.94 3.30 12.22
N LEU A 11 2.17 3.73 12.51
CA LEU A 11 2.98 3.23 13.60
C LEU A 11 3.16 4.34 14.63
N SER A 12 2.70 4.15 15.86
CA SER A 12 2.83 5.14 16.94
C SER A 12 2.64 4.51 18.32
N ASP A 13 3.01 5.25 19.37
CA ASP A 13 2.78 4.91 20.77
C ASP A 13 1.36 5.21 21.28
N GLY A 14 0.51 5.81 20.47
CA GLY A 14 -0.85 6.18 20.84
C GLY A 14 -0.99 7.41 21.74
N ALA A 15 0.09 8.13 22.07
CA ALA A 15 0.06 9.30 22.95
C ALA A 15 -0.38 10.60 22.25
N GLY A 16 -0.46 10.60 20.93
CA GLY A 16 -0.73 11.79 20.12
C GLY A 16 -2.18 12.29 20.24
N LYS A 17 -2.35 13.61 20.43
CA LYS A 17 -3.65 14.27 20.37
C LYS A 17 -3.91 14.80 18.98
N ILE A 18 -5.04 14.46 18.39
CA ILE A 18 -5.46 14.94 17.07
C ILE A 18 -6.54 16.00 17.24
N SER A 19 -6.32 17.21 16.68
CA SER A 19 -7.33 18.28 16.70
C SER A 19 -8.55 17.91 15.84
N LYS A 20 -9.71 18.51 16.15
CA LYS A 20 -10.96 18.26 15.40
C LYS A 20 -10.78 18.48 13.89
N ARG A 21 -10.16 19.59 13.51
CA ARG A 21 -9.90 19.91 12.09
C ARG A 21 -9.09 18.81 11.36
N VAL A 22 -8.11 18.21 12.05
CA VAL A 22 -7.29 17.12 11.49
C VAL A 22 -8.11 15.85 11.41
N LYS A 23 -8.94 15.53 12.41
CA LYS A 23 -9.86 14.39 12.39
C LYS A 23 -10.81 14.45 11.20
N ASP A 24 -11.45 15.60 10.97
CA ASP A 24 -12.38 15.81 9.86
C ASP A 24 -11.69 15.61 8.51
N ARG A 25 -10.44 16.09 8.38
CA ARG A 25 -9.64 15.92 7.17
C ARG A 25 -9.24 14.48 6.93
N ILE A 26 -8.81 13.75 7.96
CA ILE A 26 -8.48 12.32 7.88
C ILE A 26 -9.71 11.53 7.45
N SER A 27 -10.85 11.74 8.13
CA SER A 27 -12.11 11.06 7.81
C SER A 27 -12.50 11.25 6.33
N LYS A 28 -12.43 12.49 5.84
CA LYS A 28 -12.73 12.80 4.45
C LYS A 28 -11.81 12.06 3.47
N ILE A 29 -10.49 12.14 3.68
CA ILE A 29 -9.52 11.54 2.74
C ILE A 29 -9.64 10.02 2.71
N LEU A 30 -9.73 9.37 3.87
CA LEU A 30 -9.79 7.91 3.94
C LEU A 30 -11.09 7.38 3.31
N SER A 31 -12.22 8.04 3.58
CA SER A 31 -13.52 7.64 3.01
C SER A 31 -13.60 7.87 1.51
N GLU A 32 -13.19 9.04 1.01
CA GLU A 32 -13.24 9.36 -0.43
C GLU A 32 -12.35 8.45 -1.26
N LYS A 33 -11.17 8.10 -0.74
CA LYS A 33 -10.20 7.26 -1.45
C LYS A 33 -10.32 5.78 -1.13
N LYS A 34 -11.23 5.38 -0.23
CA LYS A 34 -11.42 3.99 0.22
C LYS A 34 -10.10 3.35 0.69
N ILE A 35 -9.35 4.11 1.52
CA ILE A 35 -8.06 3.67 2.05
C ILE A 35 -8.30 2.89 3.34
N ASN A 36 -7.84 1.65 3.42
CA ASN A 36 -7.86 0.84 4.64
C ASN A 36 -6.85 1.39 5.65
N LEU A 37 -7.22 1.44 6.92
CA LEU A 37 -6.37 1.95 7.99
C LEU A 37 -5.93 0.83 8.92
N TYR A 38 -4.64 0.65 9.06
CA TYR A 38 -4.01 -0.27 10.00
C TYR A 38 -3.19 0.53 11.01
N TRP A 39 -3.48 0.36 12.29
CA TRP A 39 -2.76 1.04 13.34
C TRP A 39 -1.94 0.04 14.17
N ILE A 40 -0.62 0.16 14.13
CA ILE A 40 0.29 -0.64 14.96
C ILE A 40 0.75 0.24 16.11
N ILE A 41 0.39 -0.13 17.33
CA ILE A 41 0.71 0.59 18.55
C ILE A 41 1.93 -0.05 19.17
N ILE A 42 3.01 0.72 19.23
CA ILE A 42 4.20 0.31 20.01
C ILE A 42 3.89 0.60 21.47
N LYS A 43 3.89 -0.42 22.29
CA LYS A 43 3.58 -0.26 23.71
C LYS A 43 4.66 -0.88 24.60
N GLU A 44 4.82 -0.29 25.78
CA GLU A 44 5.60 -0.87 26.85
C GLU A 44 4.76 -1.88 27.67
N PRO A 45 5.40 -2.78 28.43
CA PRO A 45 4.69 -3.84 29.15
C PRO A 45 3.60 -3.38 30.13
N ASN A 46 3.67 -2.12 30.60
CA ASN A 46 2.72 -1.55 31.57
C ASN A 46 1.73 -0.56 30.93
N ASP A 47 1.76 -0.39 29.62
CA ASP A 47 0.85 0.51 28.92
C ASP A 47 -0.57 -0.04 28.85
N VAL A 48 -1.53 0.87 28.70
CA VAL A 48 -2.93 0.52 28.54
C VAL A 48 -3.13 -0.26 27.24
N SER A 49 -3.74 -1.45 27.35
CA SER A 49 -4.10 -2.25 26.17
C SER A 49 -5.47 -1.86 25.63
N LEU A 50 -5.58 -1.79 24.31
CA LEU A 50 -6.87 -1.63 23.61
C LEU A 50 -7.78 -2.85 23.77
N PHE A 51 -7.19 -4.01 24.04
CA PHE A 51 -7.88 -5.30 24.10
C PHE A 51 -8.19 -5.75 25.51
N SER A 52 -7.89 -4.90 26.53
CA SER A 52 -8.27 -5.19 27.91
C SER A 52 -9.70 -4.71 28.19
N ASP A 53 -10.44 -5.45 29.00
CA ASP A 53 -11.83 -5.13 29.44
C ASP A 53 -11.85 -3.99 30.47
N ASN A 54 -11.16 -2.90 30.19
CA ASN A 54 -11.11 -1.74 31.06
C ASN A 54 -12.34 -0.85 30.84
N THR A 55 -13.18 -0.70 31.86
CA THR A 55 -14.26 0.27 31.86
C THR A 55 -13.73 1.64 32.29
N TYR A 56 -13.73 2.60 31.40
CA TYR A 56 -13.35 3.98 31.69
C TYR A 56 -14.60 4.83 31.90
N LEU A 57 -14.54 5.80 32.83
CA LEU A 57 -15.57 6.82 32.92
C LEU A 57 -15.49 7.73 31.70
N GLU A 58 -16.65 8.11 31.15
CA GLU A 58 -16.75 8.96 29.98
C GLU A 58 -15.91 10.25 30.14
N GLY A 59 -15.10 10.53 29.15
CA GLY A 59 -14.17 11.67 29.12
C GLY A 59 -12.84 11.46 29.85
N ARG A 60 -12.65 10.35 30.57
CA ARG A 60 -11.40 10.00 31.26
C ARG A 60 -10.60 8.90 30.58
N GLU A 61 -11.02 8.50 29.38
CA GLU A 61 -10.32 7.47 28.62
C GLU A 61 -8.90 7.93 28.27
N PRO A 62 -7.91 7.02 28.32
CA PRO A 62 -6.57 7.27 27.82
C PRO A 62 -6.58 7.74 26.36
N THR A 63 -5.56 8.47 25.95
CA THR A 63 -5.46 9.02 24.59
C THR A 63 -5.52 7.94 23.53
N VAL A 64 -4.87 6.80 23.78
CA VAL A 64 -4.86 5.64 22.88
C VAL A 64 -6.28 5.10 22.63
N ILE A 65 -7.10 5.01 23.69
CA ILE A 65 -8.51 4.57 23.58
C ILE A 65 -9.34 5.60 22.76
N LYS A 66 -9.14 6.90 23.03
CA LYS A 66 -9.83 7.97 22.26
C LYS A 66 -9.46 7.95 20.76
N LEU A 67 -8.24 7.63 20.45
CA LEU A 67 -7.77 7.46 19.06
C LEU A 67 -8.39 6.23 18.42
N ASP A 68 -8.42 5.12 19.11
CA ASP A 68 -9.04 3.88 18.63
C ASP A 68 -10.53 4.08 18.34
N LEU A 69 -11.28 4.69 19.27
CA LEU A 69 -12.69 5.04 19.06
C LEU A 69 -12.88 5.95 17.85
N PHE A 70 -11.99 6.93 17.67
CA PHE A 70 -12.03 7.79 16.50
C PHE A 70 -11.77 6.98 15.21
N PHE A 71 -10.76 6.12 15.17
CA PHE A 71 -10.46 5.32 13.98
C PHE A 71 -11.58 4.31 13.67
N LYS A 72 -12.19 3.72 14.68
CA LYS A 72 -13.39 2.87 14.53
C LYS A 72 -14.61 3.61 13.98
N SER A 73 -14.69 4.92 14.21
CA SER A 73 -15.78 5.75 13.69
C SER A 73 -15.62 6.15 12.22
N LEU A 74 -14.47 5.86 11.61
CA LEU A 74 -14.21 6.16 10.20
C LEU A 74 -14.98 5.21 9.30
N ASN A 75 -15.48 5.73 8.17
CA ASN A 75 -16.16 4.91 7.17
C ASN A 75 -15.14 4.22 6.24
N THR A 76 -14.24 3.42 6.83
CA THR A 76 -13.21 2.64 6.13
C THR A 76 -12.88 1.39 6.92
N GLU A 77 -12.26 0.39 6.29
CA GLU A 77 -11.75 -0.77 7.01
C GLU A 77 -10.64 -0.34 7.96
N TYR A 78 -10.79 -0.70 9.24
CA TYR A 78 -9.85 -0.34 10.30
C TYR A 78 -9.47 -1.57 11.11
N LYS A 79 -8.18 -1.73 11.41
CA LYS A 79 -7.68 -2.72 12.36
C LYS A 79 -6.50 -2.18 13.16
N ALA A 80 -6.55 -2.38 14.47
CA ALA A 80 -5.46 -2.09 15.38
C ALA A 80 -4.67 -3.36 15.73
N TYR A 81 -3.38 -3.17 16.01
CA TYR A 81 -2.46 -4.18 16.51
C TYR A 81 -1.65 -3.58 17.65
N GLU A 82 -1.31 -4.38 18.64
CA GLU A 82 -0.35 -4.01 19.68
C GLU A 82 0.97 -4.75 19.45
N ALA A 83 2.08 -4.05 19.56
CA ALA A 83 3.43 -4.58 19.39
C ALA A 83 4.29 -4.22 20.60
N GLU A 84 4.45 -5.18 21.52
CA GLU A 84 5.29 -5.06 22.71
C GLU A 84 6.74 -5.52 22.45
N ASN A 85 6.98 -6.18 21.34
CA ASN A 85 8.28 -6.73 20.95
C ASN A 85 8.39 -6.87 19.42
N PRO A 86 9.60 -7.10 18.88
CA PRO A 86 9.81 -7.22 17.43
C PRO A 86 9.01 -8.34 16.77
N ASP A 87 8.74 -9.44 17.47
CA ASP A 87 7.98 -10.56 16.91
C ASP A 87 6.51 -10.19 16.74
N ALA A 88 5.91 -9.50 17.71
CA ALA A 88 4.55 -8.99 17.62
C ALA A 88 4.42 -7.99 16.46
N LEU A 89 5.39 -7.09 16.27
CA LEU A 89 5.44 -6.18 15.13
C LEU A 89 5.53 -6.93 13.81
N SER A 90 6.41 -7.93 13.71
CA SER A 90 6.56 -8.75 12.51
C SER A 90 5.26 -9.48 12.15
N ASN A 91 4.57 -10.01 13.15
CA ASN A 91 3.30 -10.71 12.96
C ASN A 91 2.19 -9.76 12.50
N ALA A 92 2.11 -8.55 13.06
CA ALA A 92 1.18 -7.51 12.62
C ALA A 92 1.40 -7.15 11.14
N ILE A 93 2.66 -6.94 10.74
CA ILE A 93 3.02 -6.62 9.35
C ILE A 93 2.63 -7.78 8.40
N LYS A 94 2.92 -9.03 8.79
CA LYS A 94 2.54 -10.22 7.98
C LYS A 94 1.03 -10.35 7.81
N ASP A 95 0.26 -10.08 8.87
CA ASP A 95 -1.21 -10.13 8.79
C ASP A 95 -1.75 -9.03 7.86
N ILE A 96 -1.23 -7.80 7.95
CA ILE A 96 -1.57 -6.70 7.04
C ILE A 96 -1.24 -7.08 5.59
N ASP A 97 -0.01 -7.56 5.35
CA ASP A 97 0.44 -7.97 4.02
C ASP A 97 -0.47 -9.07 3.44
N SER A 98 -0.87 -10.04 4.25
CA SER A 98 -1.78 -11.11 3.81
C SER A 98 -3.18 -10.61 3.41
N LYS A 99 -3.67 -9.54 4.08
CA LYS A 99 -4.99 -8.95 3.81
C LYS A 99 -4.99 -8.06 2.59
N GLU A 100 -3.89 -7.33 2.38
CA GLU A 100 -3.75 -6.40 1.26
C GLU A 100 -3.20 -7.08 -0.02
N LYS A 101 -2.76 -8.32 0.06
CA LYS A 101 -2.37 -9.12 -1.11
C LYS A 101 -3.59 -9.45 -1.97
N ARG A 102 -3.96 -8.51 -2.83
CA ARG A 102 -4.74 -8.84 -4.01
C ARG A 102 -3.79 -9.31 -5.11
N PRO A 103 -4.13 -10.35 -5.88
CA PRO A 103 -3.32 -10.72 -7.03
C PRO A 103 -3.27 -9.49 -7.96
N ILE A 104 -2.11 -8.85 -8.01
CA ILE A 104 -1.83 -7.85 -9.03
C ILE A 104 -1.90 -8.63 -10.34
N LYS A 105 -2.99 -8.49 -11.08
CA LYS A 105 -2.98 -8.83 -12.51
C LYS A 105 -2.00 -7.83 -13.14
N ILE A 106 -0.75 -8.22 -13.19
CA ILE A 106 0.21 -7.56 -14.07
C ILE A 106 -0.27 -7.96 -15.47
N GLU A 107 -1.17 -7.19 -16.05
CA GLU A 107 -1.28 -7.12 -17.51
C GLU A 107 0.06 -6.59 -17.96
N LYS A 108 0.96 -7.52 -18.22
CA LYS A 108 2.21 -7.25 -18.87
C LYS A 108 1.85 -6.95 -20.33
N ASP A 109 1.34 -5.75 -20.58
CA ASP A 109 1.43 -5.14 -21.90
C ASP A 109 2.92 -4.97 -22.17
N ILE A 110 3.53 -6.08 -22.57
CA ILE A 110 4.78 -6.03 -23.30
C ILE A 110 4.34 -5.49 -24.65
N PRO A 111 4.60 -4.22 -24.99
CA PRO A 111 4.39 -3.78 -26.36
C PRO A 111 5.19 -4.77 -27.19
N GLY A 112 4.46 -5.62 -27.89
CA GLY A 112 5.06 -6.62 -28.76
C GLY A 112 6.04 -5.87 -29.65
N LYS A 113 7.31 -6.14 -29.49
CA LYS A 113 8.37 -5.61 -30.34
C LYS A 113 8.14 -6.23 -31.70
N ASN A 114 7.13 -5.70 -32.40
CA ASN A 114 6.88 -6.00 -33.80
C ASN A 114 8.03 -5.41 -34.59
N TYR A 115 9.16 -6.12 -34.56
CA TYR A 115 10.13 -5.97 -35.61
C TYR A 115 9.41 -6.38 -36.89
N ASN A 116 8.99 -5.38 -37.65
CA ASN A 116 8.25 -5.62 -38.87
C ASN A 116 9.14 -6.51 -39.77
N PRO A 117 8.85 -7.81 -39.94
CA PRO A 117 9.70 -8.73 -40.69
C PRO A 117 9.91 -8.27 -42.13
N LEU A 118 9.04 -7.37 -42.59
CA LEU A 118 9.13 -6.71 -43.90
C LEU A 118 10.34 -5.75 -43.93
N LEU A 119 10.60 -5.01 -42.84
CA LEU A 119 11.73 -4.07 -42.75
C LEU A 119 13.06 -4.81 -42.76
N LEU A 120 13.11 -5.97 -42.12
CA LEU A 120 14.28 -6.82 -42.12
C LEU A 120 14.57 -7.42 -43.51
N LYS A 121 13.51 -7.85 -44.25
CA LYS A 121 13.65 -8.35 -45.63
C LYS A 121 14.12 -7.28 -46.59
N VAL A 122 13.60 -6.05 -46.49
CA VAL A 122 14.04 -4.93 -47.32
C VAL A 122 15.49 -4.57 -47.05
N LEU A 123 15.93 -4.55 -45.77
CA LEU A 123 17.32 -4.29 -45.40
C LEU A 123 18.25 -5.38 -45.96
N LEU A 124 17.84 -6.65 -45.88
CA LEU A 124 18.62 -7.77 -46.41
C LEU A 124 18.76 -7.68 -47.94
N MET A 125 17.70 -7.35 -48.67
CA MET A 125 17.75 -7.15 -50.13
C MET A 125 18.70 -6.02 -50.52
N LEU A 126 18.66 -4.90 -49.80
CA LEU A 126 19.57 -3.77 -50.03
C LEU A 126 21.04 -4.16 -49.81
N LEU A 127 21.33 -4.97 -48.80
CA LEU A 127 22.66 -5.44 -48.46
C LEU A 127 23.20 -6.37 -49.57
N ILE A 128 22.37 -7.30 -50.06
CA ILE A 128 22.72 -8.22 -51.18
C ILE A 128 22.98 -7.41 -52.46
N SER A 129 22.16 -6.43 -52.79
CA SER A 129 22.34 -5.58 -53.99
C SER A 129 23.66 -4.78 -53.93
N LEU A 130 24.06 -4.28 -52.79
CA LEU A 130 25.33 -3.56 -52.59
C LEU A 130 26.52 -4.49 -52.77
N ILE A 131 26.44 -5.73 -52.30
CA ILE A 131 27.53 -6.76 -52.49
C ILE A 131 27.67 -7.13 -53.95
N LEU A 132 26.57 -7.28 -54.68
CA LEU A 132 26.59 -7.59 -56.12
C LEU A 132 27.20 -6.43 -56.93
N ILE A 133 26.85 -5.19 -56.65
CA ILE A 133 27.39 -4.02 -57.32
C ILE A 133 28.91 -3.91 -57.08
N LYS A 134 29.35 -4.21 -55.84
CA LYS A 134 30.78 -4.17 -55.52
C LYS A 134 31.56 -5.28 -56.27
N ASN A 135 30.98 -6.46 -56.46
CA ASN A 135 31.67 -7.57 -57.13
C ASN A 135 31.61 -7.45 -58.65
N PHE A 136 30.66 -6.70 -59.24
CA PHE A 136 30.59 -6.48 -60.70
C PHE A 136 31.37 -5.24 -61.20
N LYS A 137 32.02 -4.46 -60.26
CA LYS A 137 32.92 -3.37 -60.62
C LYS A 137 34.38 -3.84 -60.57
N VAL A 138 34.72 -4.88 -61.33
CA VAL A 138 36.10 -5.23 -61.69
C VAL A 138 36.20 -5.14 -63.22
#